data_5de86e9ce84563471dd843220ca57050
#
_entry.id   5de86e9ce84563471dd843220ca57050
#
_cell.length_a   1.000
_cell.length_b   1.000
_cell.length_c   1.000
_cell.angle_alpha   90.00
_cell.angle_beta   90.00
_cell.angle_gamma   90.00
#
_symmetry.space_group_name_H-M   'P 1'
#
loop_
_entity.id
_entity.type
_entity.pdbx_description
1 polymer ?
#
loop_
_entity_poly.entity_id
_entity_poly.type
_entity_poly.pdbx_seq_one_letter_code
_entity_poly.pdbx_strand_id
1 'polypeptide(L)'
;MSRNKNVSMYVGAFNIIMLLILTLHFAYMWNNVYNTMLKTPFMGSGNKLMVFTIFLLIFVTYKMWGGFKLGYIKLVNLVFSQSLALITTAIGEYLIIALTAGRVDSMGRLAGLIAVSTLIDLVFCVLYDLVGIRIYGMIFPPIKLLQINGVHKNHLRYKISNRSDKYEVCEEISYK
;
A
#
# COMPACT_ATOMS: atom_id res chain seq x y z
N MET A 1 18.81 -2.67 20.53
CA MET A 1 17.90 -1.50 20.29
C MET A 1 18.01 -0.90 18.86
N SER A 2 19.15 -1.00 18.16
CA SER A 2 19.36 -0.41 16.82
C SER A 2 18.57 -1.08 15.68
N ARG A 3 18.43 -2.42 15.66
CA ARG A 3 17.78 -3.18 14.56
C ARG A 3 16.31 -2.76 14.33
N ASN A 4 15.52 -2.58 15.40
CA ASN A 4 14.11 -2.18 15.27
C ASN A 4 13.97 -0.76 14.69
N LYS A 5 14.90 0.14 14.99
CA LYS A 5 14.91 1.51 14.45
C LYS A 5 15.20 1.51 12.95
N ASN A 6 16.19 0.71 12.51
CA ASN A 6 16.56 0.60 11.11
C ASN A 6 15.44 -0.05 10.26
N VAL A 7 14.76 -1.08 10.79
CA VAL A 7 13.59 -1.69 10.15
C VAL A 7 12.47 -0.68 9.96
N SER A 8 12.13 0.08 11.01
CA SER A 8 11.08 1.10 10.95
C SER A 8 11.41 2.20 9.93
N MET A 9 12.68 2.62 9.88
CA MET A 9 13.14 3.63 8.93
C MET A 9 13.06 3.14 7.48
N TYR A 10 13.48 1.90 7.21
CA TYR A 10 13.38 1.29 5.88
C TYR A 10 11.92 1.20 5.42
N VAL A 11 11.03 0.64 6.26
CA VAL A 11 9.61 0.50 5.94
C VAL A 11 8.96 1.88 5.75
N GLY A 12 9.33 2.86 6.57
CA GLY A 12 8.86 4.23 6.43
C GLY A 12 9.25 4.85 5.09
N ALA A 13 10.53 4.75 4.71
CA ALA A 13 11.03 5.27 3.44
C ALA A 13 10.34 4.58 2.24
N PHE A 14 10.21 3.25 2.30
CA PHE A 14 9.55 2.47 1.26
C PHE A 14 8.08 2.90 1.07
N ASN A 15 7.34 3.09 2.15
CA ASN A 15 5.94 3.54 2.11
C ASN A 15 5.80 4.97 1.56
N ILE A 16 6.74 5.87 1.91
CA ILE A 16 6.75 7.25 1.38
C ILE A 16 6.99 7.24 -0.14
N ILE A 17 7.93 6.45 -0.62
CA ILE A 17 8.22 6.33 -2.06
C ILE A 17 6.98 5.80 -2.80
N MET A 18 6.34 4.74 -2.28
CA MET A 18 5.11 4.19 -2.87
C MET A 18 4.01 5.25 -2.95
N LEU A 19 3.77 5.99 -1.86
CA LEU A 19 2.78 7.06 -1.80
C LEU A 19 3.06 8.16 -2.84
N LEU A 20 4.34 8.56 -2.99
CA LEU A 20 4.74 9.54 -3.98
C LEU A 20 4.50 9.06 -5.40
N ILE A 21 4.80 7.79 -5.72
CA ILE A 21 4.59 7.24 -7.07
C ILE A 21 3.09 7.19 -7.40
N LEU A 22 2.24 6.71 -6.49
CA LEU A 22 0.78 6.72 -6.68
C LEU A 22 0.25 8.14 -6.89
N THR A 23 0.74 9.10 -6.12
CA THR A 23 0.35 10.51 -6.27
C THR A 23 0.81 11.10 -7.61
N LEU A 24 2.02 10.76 -8.06
CA LEU A 24 2.54 11.21 -9.36
C LEU A 24 1.74 10.59 -10.52
N HIS A 25 1.37 9.30 -10.41
CA HIS A 25 0.49 8.66 -11.39
C HIS A 25 -0.88 9.36 -11.47
N PHE A 26 -1.51 9.63 -10.32
CA PHE A 26 -2.73 10.43 -10.28
C PHE A 26 -2.53 11.82 -10.91
N ALA A 27 -1.47 12.53 -10.54
CA ALA A 27 -1.18 13.86 -11.09
C ALA A 27 -1.02 13.85 -12.62
N TYR A 28 -0.39 12.79 -13.15
CA TYR A 28 -0.29 12.57 -14.59
C TYR A 28 -1.69 12.37 -15.23
N MET A 29 -2.50 11.46 -14.67
CA MET A 29 -3.86 11.18 -15.14
C MET A 29 -4.76 12.43 -15.01
N TRP A 30 -4.63 13.18 -13.92
CA TRP A 30 -5.35 14.42 -13.72
C TRP A 30 -5.05 15.44 -14.81
N ASN A 31 -3.79 15.75 -15.04
CA ASN A 31 -3.40 16.81 -15.98
C ASN A 31 -3.67 16.44 -17.45
N ASN A 32 -3.53 15.17 -17.82
CA ASN A 32 -3.61 14.77 -19.23
C ASN A 32 -4.97 14.17 -19.62
N VAL A 33 -5.75 13.68 -18.66
CA VAL A 33 -6.99 12.94 -18.96
C VAL A 33 -8.19 13.53 -18.23
N TYR A 34 -8.21 13.52 -16.91
CA TYR A 34 -9.44 13.88 -16.17
C TYR A 34 -9.79 15.36 -16.30
N ASN A 35 -8.83 16.24 -16.15
CA ASN A 35 -9.06 17.68 -16.24
C ASN A 35 -9.54 18.11 -17.65
N THR A 36 -9.12 17.41 -18.69
CA THR A 36 -9.56 17.69 -20.07
C THR A 36 -11.01 17.28 -20.36
N MET A 37 -11.57 16.39 -19.53
CA MET A 37 -12.98 15.97 -19.62
C MET A 37 -13.94 16.92 -18.91
N LEU A 38 -13.43 17.92 -18.20
CA LEU A 38 -14.24 18.88 -17.46
C LEU A 38 -14.66 20.01 -18.42
N LYS A 39 -15.91 20.46 -18.32
CA LYS A 39 -16.39 21.65 -19.08
C LYS A 39 -15.65 22.93 -18.68
N THR A 40 -15.25 23.01 -17.41
CA THR A 40 -14.42 24.09 -16.86
C THR A 40 -13.14 23.48 -16.30
N PRO A 41 -12.07 23.33 -17.11
CA PRO A 41 -10.82 22.75 -16.61
C PRO A 41 -10.23 23.58 -15.48
N PHE A 42 -9.70 22.89 -14.48
CA PHE A 42 -8.95 23.55 -13.41
C PHE A 42 -7.64 24.11 -13.93
N MET A 43 -7.26 25.30 -13.49
CA MET A 43 -6.01 25.96 -13.85
C MET A 43 -5.21 26.37 -12.61
N GLY A 44 -3.89 26.44 -12.77
CA GLY A 44 -2.99 26.99 -11.76
C GLY A 44 -3.10 26.31 -10.39
N SER A 45 -3.53 27.09 -9.39
CA SER A 45 -3.64 26.63 -8.00
C SER A 45 -4.68 25.52 -7.81
N GLY A 46 -5.75 25.50 -8.62
CA GLY A 46 -6.80 24.47 -8.56
C GLY A 46 -6.27 23.07 -8.86
N ASN A 47 -5.40 22.93 -9.87
CA ASN A 47 -4.76 21.66 -10.20
C ASN A 47 -3.88 21.15 -9.06
N LYS A 48 -3.11 22.03 -8.43
CA LYS A 48 -2.25 21.67 -7.30
C LYS A 48 -3.07 21.23 -6.09
N LEU A 49 -4.16 21.96 -5.81
CA LEU A 49 -5.07 21.62 -4.73
C LEU A 49 -5.72 20.26 -4.94
N MET A 50 -6.16 19.93 -6.16
CA MET A 50 -6.74 18.62 -6.48
C MET A 50 -5.74 17.49 -6.23
N VAL A 51 -4.51 17.62 -6.75
CA VAL A 51 -3.44 16.62 -6.53
C VAL A 51 -3.14 16.46 -5.05
N PHE A 52 -3.10 17.55 -4.29
CA PHE A 52 -2.86 17.50 -2.85
C PHE A 52 -4.02 16.83 -2.09
N THR A 53 -5.27 17.09 -2.50
CA THR A 53 -6.45 16.47 -1.89
C THR A 53 -6.42 14.94 -2.10
N ILE A 54 -6.09 14.48 -3.30
CA ILE A 54 -6.00 13.05 -3.59
C ILE A 54 -4.79 12.41 -2.91
N PHE A 55 -3.65 13.11 -2.80
CA PHE A 55 -2.53 12.65 -1.97
C PHE A 55 -2.96 12.36 -0.53
N LEU A 56 -3.72 13.28 0.10
CA LEU A 56 -4.25 13.06 1.45
C LEU A 56 -5.23 11.89 1.50
N LEU A 57 -6.08 11.74 0.49
CA LEU A 57 -7.02 10.63 0.40
C LEU A 57 -6.29 9.28 0.32
N ILE A 58 -5.28 9.14 -0.55
CA ILE A 58 -4.45 7.93 -0.65
C ILE A 58 -3.78 7.64 0.71
N PHE A 59 -3.18 8.65 1.33
CA PHE A 59 -2.51 8.47 2.63
C PHE A 59 -3.47 7.96 3.71
N VAL A 60 -4.67 8.56 3.82
CA VAL A 60 -5.67 8.19 4.83
C VAL A 60 -6.20 6.77 4.57
N THR A 61 -6.55 6.43 3.34
CA THR A 61 -7.08 5.10 3.00
C THR A 61 -6.04 4.01 3.23
N TYR A 62 -4.79 4.22 2.81
CA TYR A 62 -3.69 3.27 3.07
C TYR A 62 -3.41 3.07 4.57
N LYS A 63 -3.51 4.15 5.36
CA LYS A 63 -3.38 4.06 6.82
C LYS A 63 -4.55 3.30 7.45
N MET A 64 -5.77 3.57 7.01
CA MET A 64 -6.99 2.89 7.48
C MET A 64 -6.95 1.39 7.22
N TRP A 65 -6.67 0.98 6.00
CA TRP A 65 -6.67 -0.43 5.61
C TRP A 65 -5.37 -1.16 5.95
N GLY A 66 -4.36 -0.45 6.46
CA GLY A 66 -3.08 -1.05 6.85
C GLY A 66 -2.17 -1.41 5.68
N GLY A 67 -2.30 -0.72 4.55
CA GLY A 67 -1.48 -0.90 3.35
C GLY A 67 0.01 -0.55 3.53
N PHE A 68 0.37 0.10 4.66
CA PHE A 68 1.75 0.46 5.00
C PHE A 68 2.48 -0.56 5.89
N LYS A 69 2.01 -1.82 5.94
CA LYS A 69 2.56 -2.85 6.85
C LYS A 69 3.56 -3.78 6.17
N LEU A 70 4.36 -3.28 5.22
CA LEU A 70 5.41 -4.05 4.57
C LEU A 70 6.33 -4.73 5.60
N GLY A 71 6.62 -6.02 5.43
CA GLY A 71 7.48 -6.81 6.33
C GLY A 71 6.87 -7.10 7.71
N TYR A 72 5.65 -6.66 8.01
CA TYR A 72 4.93 -6.97 9.24
C TYR A 72 3.83 -8.02 9.06
N ILE A 73 3.29 -8.14 7.87
CA ILE A 73 2.23 -9.08 7.51
C ILE A 73 2.65 -9.87 6.26
N LYS A 74 1.99 -11.00 6.01
CA LYS A 74 2.21 -11.81 4.80
C LYS A 74 1.86 -11.01 3.55
N LEU A 75 2.58 -11.23 2.45
CA LEU A 75 2.38 -10.54 1.17
C LEU A 75 0.90 -10.54 0.73
N VAL A 76 0.22 -11.70 0.80
CA VAL A 76 -1.19 -11.82 0.41
C VAL A 76 -2.08 -10.86 1.21
N ASN A 77 -1.88 -10.77 2.53
CA ASN A 77 -2.65 -9.87 3.38
C ASN A 77 -2.31 -8.39 3.10
N LEU A 78 -1.06 -8.10 2.74
CA LEU A 78 -0.64 -6.74 2.36
C LEU A 78 -1.32 -6.33 1.05
N VAL A 79 -1.26 -7.17 0.02
CA VAL A 79 -1.91 -6.94 -1.27
C VAL A 79 -3.42 -6.76 -1.10
N PHE A 80 -4.07 -7.60 -0.27
CA PHE A 80 -5.49 -7.44 0.03
C PHE A 80 -5.80 -6.09 0.70
N SER A 81 -5.01 -5.68 1.68
CA SER A 81 -5.16 -4.38 2.36
C SER A 81 -4.99 -3.21 1.40
N GLN A 82 -4.01 -3.29 0.49
CA GLN A 82 -3.75 -2.26 -0.52
C GLN A 82 -4.85 -2.24 -1.59
N SER A 83 -5.38 -3.39 -1.99
CA SER A 83 -6.51 -3.46 -2.92
C SER A 83 -7.74 -2.75 -2.34
N LEU A 84 -8.06 -2.96 -1.07
CA LEU A 84 -9.15 -2.25 -0.38
C LEU A 84 -8.87 -0.75 -0.29
N ALA A 85 -7.62 -0.35 0.00
CA ALA A 85 -7.24 1.05 0.04
C ALA A 85 -7.40 1.72 -1.33
N LEU A 86 -6.94 1.08 -2.41
CA LEU A 86 -7.07 1.59 -3.78
C LEU A 86 -8.53 1.69 -4.22
N ILE A 87 -9.36 0.68 -3.95
CA ILE A 87 -10.80 0.72 -4.27
C ILE A 87 -11.48 1.89 -3.53
N THR A 88 -11.20 2.03 -2.22
CA THR A 88 -11.75 3.13 -1.42
C THR A 88 -11.28 4.49 -1.95
N THR A 89 -10.00 4.59 -2.36
CA THR A 89 -9.44 5.78 -2.99
C THR A 89 -10.13 6.09 -4.32
N ALA A 90 -10.33 5.10 -5.19
CA ALA A 90 -10.98 5.28 -6.49
C ALA A 90 -12.44 5.79 -6.35
N ILE A 91 -13.17 5.27 -5.36
CA ILE A 91 -14.52 5.76 -5.06
C ILE A 91 -14.45 7.22 -4.58
N GLY A 92 -13.55 7.54 -3.67
CA GLY A 92 -13.37 8.91 -3.18
C GLY A 92 -12.92 9.88 -4.27
N GLU A 93 -11.99 9.46 -5.14
CA GLU A 93 -11.51 10.19 -6.31
C GLU A 93 -12.68 10.53 -7.26
N TYR A 94 -13.47 9.51 -7.62
CA TYR A 94 -14.65 9.69 -8.45
C TYR A 94 -15.62 10.70 -7.83
N LEU A 95 -15.92 10.58 -6.55
CA LEU A 95 -16.84 11.49 -5.84
C LEU A 95 -16.30 12.92 -5.77
N ILE A 96 -15.00 13.08 -5.45
CA ILE A 96 -14.37 14.41 -5.40
C ILE A 96 -14.42 15.08 -6.77
N ILE A 97 -14.05 14.38 -7.84
CA ILE A 97 -14.10 14.94 -9.20
C ILE A 97 -15.53 15.26 -9.59
N ALA A 98 -16.49 14.36 -9.35
CA ALA A 98 -17.89 14.58 -9.68
C ALA A 98 -18.52 15.78 -8.94
N LEU A 99 -18.17 15.98 -7.67
CA LEU A 99 -18.69 17.09 -6.87
C LEU A 99 -18.04 18.43 -7.20
N THR A 100 -16.74 18.44 -7.49
CA THR A 100 -16.00 19.68 -7.73
C THR A 100 -16.09 20.16 -9.17
N ALA A 101 -16.26 19.26 -10.12
CA ALA A 101 -16.29 19.58 -11.53
C ALA A 101 -17.64 20.16 -12.03
N GLY A 102 -18.69 20.07 -11.24
CA GLY A 102 -20.03 20.57 -11.56
C GLY A 102 -20.70 19.90 -12.77
N ARG A 103 -19.98 19.69 -13.87
CA ARG A 103 -20.43 18.95 -15.06
C ARG A 103 -19.23 18.26 -15.73
N VAL A 104 -19.28 16.94 -15.79
CA VAL A 104 -18.38 16.09 -16.59
C VAL A 104 -19.13 15.66 -17.85
N ASP A 105 -18.47 15.68 -19.01
CA ASP A 105 -19.11 15.31 -20.28
C ASP A 105 -19.66 13.89 -20.30
N SER A 106 -19.01 12.96 -19.60
CA SER A 106 -19.47 11.58 -19.45
C SER A 106 -19.00 10.97 -18.11
N MET A 107 -19.90 10.87 -17.15
CA MET A 107 -19.65 10.22 -15.84
C MET A 107 -19.23 8.76 -16.00
N GLY A 108 -19.84 8.01 -16.91
CA GLY A 108 -19.48 6.61 -17.18
C GLY A 108 -18.07 6.45 -17.72
N ARG A 109 -17.63 7.33 -18.62
CA ARG A 109 -16.26 7.33 -19.13
C ARG A 109 -15.25 7.67 -18.04
N LEU A 110 -15.55 8.64 -17.19
CA LEU A 110 -14.71 8.98 -16.04
C LEU A 110 -14.55 7.79 -15.11
N ALA A 111 -15.65 7.13 -14.72
CA ALA A 111 -15.63 5.94 -13.87
C ALA A 111 -14.78 4.81 -14.49
N GLY A 112 -14.94 4.57 -15.79
CA GLY A 112 -14.15 3.57 -16.52
C GLY A 112 -12.65 3.88 -16.50
N LEU A 113 -12.27 5.13 -16.71
CA LEU A 113 -10.86 5.56 -16.69
C LEU A 113 -10.25 5.45 -15.29
N ILE A 114 -10.99 5.83 -14.25
CA ILE A 114 -10.56 5.66 -12.85
C ILE A 114 -10.39 4.17 -12.52
N ALA A 115 -11.31 3.31 -12.96
CA ALA A 115 -11.19 1.86 -12.74
C ALA A 115 -9.94 1.28 -13.43
N VAL A 116 -9.65 1.67 -14.66
CA VAL A 116 -8.43 1.24 -15.37
C VAL A 116 -7.17 1.75 -14.68
N SER A 117 -7.15 3.03 -14.26
CA SER A 117 -6.04 3.61 -13.51
C SER A 117 -5.79 2.85 -12.20
N THR A 118 -6.86 2.53 -11.46
CA THR A 118 -6.79 1.76 -10.22
C THR A 118 -6.22 0.35 -10.42
N LEU A 119 -6.56 -0.31 -11.53
CA LEU A 119 -5.98 -1.62 -11.88
C LEU A 119 -4.47 -1.51 -12.18
N ILE A 120 -4.05 -0.46 -12.87
CA ILE A 120 -2.61 -0.20 -13.11
C ILE A 120 -1.89 0.01 -11.77
N ASP A 121 -2.46 0.81 -10.88
CA ASP A 121 -1.91 1.05 -9.54
C ASP A 121 -1.83 -0.23 -8.71
N LEU A 122 -2.83 -1.11 -8.81
CA LEU A 122 -2.82 -2.39 -8.12
C LEU A 122 -1.67 -3.29 -8.60
N VAL A 123 -1.50 -3.41 -9.92
CA VAL A 123 -0.39 -4.18 -10.51
C VAL A 123 0.95 -3.61 -10.06
N PHE A 124 1.08 -2.28 -10.11
CA PHE A 124 2.29 -1.60 -9.64
C PHE A 124 2.56 -1.89 -8.16
N CYS A 125 1.57 -1.78 -7.26
CA CYS A 125 1.73 -2.07 -5.83
C CYS A 125 2.20 -3.50 -5.59
N VAL A 126 1.62 -4.50 -6.28
CA VAL A 126 2.05 -5.90 -6.16
C VAL A 126 3.52 -6.07 -6.56
N LEU A 127 3.93 -5.53 -7.71
CA LEU A 127 5.32 -5.61 -8.16
C LEU A 127 6.27 -4.88 -7.21
N TYR A 128 5.88 -3.71 -6.74
CA TYR A 128 6.65 -2.91 -5.80
C TYR A 128 6.86 -3.64 -4.47
N ASP A 129 5.81 -4.26 -3.93
CA ASP A 129 5.87 -5.03 -2.69
C ASP A 129 6.75 -6.27 -2.81
N LEU A 130 6.69 -6.98 -3.95
CA LEU A 130 7.57 -8.13 -4.22
C LEU A 130 9.04 -7.72 -4.17
N VAL A 131 9.39 -6.59 -4.79
CA VAL A 131 10.75 -6.02 -4.74
C VAL A 131 11.08 -5.60 -3.31
N GLY A 132 10.17 -4.91 -2.62
CA GLY A 132 10.36 -4.42 -1.25
C GLY A 132 10.61 -5.54 -0.25
N ILE A 133 9.83 -6.64 -0.33
CA ILE A 133 10.02 -7.81 0.54
C ILE A 133 11.35 -8.50 0.26
N ARG A 134 11.76 -8.60 -1.01
CA ARG A 134 13.04 -9.20 -1.38
C ARG A 134 14.22 -8.41 -0.83
N ILE A 135 14.20 -7.08 -0.99
CA ILE A 135 15.23 -6.19 -0.43
C ILE A 135 15.21 -6.24 1.10
N TYR A 136 14.01 -6.23 1.71
CA TYR A 136 13.84 -6.37 3.15
C TYR A 136 14.50 -7.65 3.69
N GLY A 137 14.28 -8.80 3.03
CA GLY A 137 14.87 -10.08 3.42
C GLY A 137 16.40 -10.12 3.29
N MET A 138 16.97 -9.41 2.30
CA MET A 138 18.43 -9.29 2.15
C MET A 138 19.07 -8.43 3.25
N ILE A 139 18.42 -7.32 3.62
CA ILE A 139 18.95 -6.38 4.62
C ILE A 139 18.71 -6.88 6.05
N PHE A 140 17.56 -7.52 6.28
CA PHE A 140 17.11 -7.98 7.59
C PHE A 140 16.84 -9.49 7.57
N PRO A 141 17.88 -10.34 7.54
CA PRO A 141 17.69 -11.78 7.49
C PRO A 141 16.88 -12.26 8.71
N PRO A 142 16.09 -13.35 8.55
CA PRO A 142 15.24 -13.87 9.63
C PRO A 142 16.06 -14.22 10.87
N ILE A 143 15.46 -14.01 12.04
CA ILE A 143 16.09 -14.36 13.31
C ILE A 143 15.97 -15.87 13.49
N LYS A 144 17.10 -16.54 13.64
CA LYS A 144 17.15 -17.96 14.00
C LYS A 144 16.58 -18.15 15.42
N LEU A 145 15.57 -18.98 15.55
CA LEU A 145 14.97 -19.31 16.83
C LEU A 145 15.23 -20.77 17.16
N LEU A 146 15.72 -20.99 18.38
CA LEU A 146 15.72 -22.32 18.99
C LEU A 146 14.34 -22.57 19.60
N GLN A 147 13.60 -23.55 19.07
CA GLN A 147 12.31 -23.91 19.63
C GLN A 147 12.47 -25.02 20.66
N ILE A 148 12.26 -24.67 21.94
CA ILE A 148 12.21 -25.65 23.03
C ILE A 148 10.76 -26.14 23.17
N ASN A 149 10.54 -27.44 22.96
CA ASN A 149 9.23 -28.07 23.09
C ASN A 149 8.83 -28.22 24.58
N GLY A 150 7.96 -27.32 25.05
CA GLY A 150 7.30 -27.38 26.36
C GLY A 150 5.79 -27.55 26.24
N VAL A 151 5.11 -27.59 27.37
CA VAL A 151 3.65 -27.85 27.53
C VAL A 151 2.76 -26.87 26.70
N HIS A 152 3.28 -25.70 26.22
CA HIS A 152 2.56 -24.71 25.43
C HIS A 152 2.88 -24.75 23.93
N LYS A 153 3.22 -25.91 23.38
CA LYS A 153 3.63 -26.14 21.98
C LYS A 153 2.73 -25.46 20.93
N ASN A 154 1.42 -25.52 21.09
CA ASN A 154 0.47 -25.06 20.06
C ASN A 154 0.40 -23.53 19.90
N HIS A 155 0.51 -22.78 21.01
CA HIS A 155 0.40 -21.32 20.97
C HIS A 155 1.65 -20.65 20.36
N LEU A 156 2.84 -21.16 20.68
CA LEU A 156 4.10 -20.65 20.13
C LEU A 156 4.23 -20.97 18.62
N ARG A 157 3.86 -22.20 18.22
CA ARG A 157 3.85 -22.61 16.81
C ARG A 157 2.95 -21.74 15.95
N TYR A 158 1.76 -21.40 16.44
CA TYR A 158 0.84 -20.49 15.76
C TYR A 158 1.42 -19.08 15.61
N LYS A 159 2.05 -18.56 16.67
CA LYS A 159 2.64 -17.21 16.67
C LYS A 159 3.88 -17.11 15.78
N ILE A 160 4.70 -18.14 15.70
CA ILE A 160 5.87 -18.23 14.82
C ILE A 160 5.42 -18.42 13.36
N SER A 161 4.45 -19.31 13.08
CA SER A 161 3.91 -19.54 11.74
C SER A 161 3.26 -18.29 11.13
N ASN A 162 2.62 -17.46 11.94
CA ASN A 162 2.03 -16.20 11.48
C ASN A 162 3.07 -15.09 11.18
N ARG A 163 4.34 -15.31 11.59
CA ARG A 163 5.48 -14.41 11.35
C ARG A 163 6.66 -15.15 10.70
N SER A 164 6.36 -16.13 9.84
CA SER A 164 7.38 -16.97 9.20
C SER A 164 8.44 -16.18 8.45
N ASP A 165 8.09 -14.99 7.95
CA ASP A 165 9.02 -14.10 7.23
C ASP A 165 10.09 -13.47 8.14
N LYS A 166 9.88 -13.50 9.47
CA LYS A 166 10.80 -12.92 10.46
C LYS A 166 11.64 -13.93 11.22
N TYR A 167 11.20 -15.20 11.28
CA TYR A 167 11.80 -16.22 12.12
C TYR A 167 11.99 -17.51 11.35
N GLU A 168 13.18 -18.06 11.45
CA GLU A 168 13.53 -19.39 10.95
C GLU A 168 13.77 -20.30 12.17
N VAL A 169 13.02 -21.42 12.25
CA VAL A 169 13.21 -22.42 13.32
C VAL A 169 14.34 -23.34 12.88
N CYS A 170 15.49 -23.25 13.53
CA CYS A 170 16.69 -24.00 13.17
C CYS A 170 16.77 -25.38 13.83
N GLU A 171 16.22 -25.53 15.03
CA GLU A 171 16.27 -26.77 15.79
C GLU A 171 15.05 -26.94 16.68
N GLU A 172 14.50 -28.15 16.74
CA GLU A 172 13.41 -28.54 17.60
C GLU A 172 13.96 -29.52 18.67
N ILE A 173 14.21 -29.02 19.88
CA ILE A 173 14.65 -29.87 21.01
C ILE A 173 13.42 -30.34 21.76
N SER A 174 13.18 -31.65 21.75
CA SER A 174 12.13 -32.30 22.57
C SER A 174 12.71 -32.81 23.85
N TYR A 175 12.28 -32.26 24.97
CA TYR A 175 12.52 -32.89 26.29
C TYR A 175 11.43 -33.96 26.53
N LYS A 176 11.89 -35.19 26.76
CA LYS A 176 11.04 -36.29 27.25
C LYS A 176 10.80 -36.16 28.72
#